data_fe5802a284d5ae8e2511147b0f364fe8
#
_entry.id   fe5802a284d5ae8e2511147b0f364fe8
#
_cell.length_a   1.000
_cell.length_b   1.000
_cell.length_c   1.000
_cell.angle_alpha   90.00
_cell.angle_beta   90.00
_cell.angle_gamma   90.00
#
_symmetry.space_group_name_H-M   'P 1'
#
loop_
_entity.id
_entity.type
_entity.pdbx_description
1 polymer ?
#
loop_
_entity_poly.entity_id
_entity_poly.type
_entity_poly.pdbx_seq_one_letter_code
_entity_poly.pdbx_strand_id
1 'polypeptide(L)'
;MTAQGNIYGINGPIIYLKGDSGFQMNEMVYVGTGRLVGEVIELTSERTTIEVYEETTGLKPGEPVTGTGAPVSATLAPGILTSIFDGIERPLNAIQKESGCYIDRGIHADSLDTKKKWHAHMTVKKGDRLYPGA
;
A
#
# COMPACT_ATOMS: atom_id res chain seq x y z
N MET A 1 -5.55 15.03 -7.56
CA MET A 1 -4.57 14.50 -8.52
C MET A 1 -3.58 13.70 -7.70
N THR A 2 -3.26 12.48 -8.09
CA THR A 2 -2.24 11.65 -7.43
C THR A 2 -0.85 12.18 -7.80
N ALA A 3 0.03 12.32 -6.82
CA ALA A 3 1.42 12.75 -7.03
C ALA A 3 2.17 11.71 -7.88
N GLN A 4 3.07 12.17 -8.73
CA GLN A 4 3.89 11.33 -9.60
C GLN A 4 5.32 11.85 -9.65
N GLY A 5 6.27 10.93 -9.73
CA GLY A 5 7.69 11.24 -9.88
C GLY A 5 8.42 10.12 -10.58
N ASN A 6 9.71 10.30 -10.81
CA ASN A 6 10.57 9.28 -11.38
C ASN A 6 11.75 8.99 -10.44
N ILE A 7 12.16 7.75 -10.38
CA ILE A 7 13.34 7.32 -9.63
C ILE A 7 14.58 8.07 -10.14
N TYR A 8 15.24 8.79 -9.23
CA TYR A 8 16.53 9.42 -9.50
C TYR A 8 17.69 8.53 -9.05
N GLY A 9 17.56 7.89 -7.90
CA GLY A 9 18.59 7.03 -7.32
C GLY A 9 18.01 5.93 -6.46
N ILE A 10 18.79 4.87 -6.29
CA ILE A 10 18.43 3.67 -5.54
C ILE A 10 19.59 3.31 -4.61
N ASN A 11 19.28 3.04 -3.34
CA ASN A 11 20.25 2.59 -2.35
C ASN A 11 19.62 1.52 -1.43
N GLY A 12 19.72 0.26 -1.81
CA GLY A 12 19.02 -0.82 -1.12
C GLY A 12 17.51 -0.60 -1.16
N PRO A 13 16.81 -0.62 -0.01
CA PRO A 13 15.36 -0.39 0.03
C PRO A 13 14.97 1.09 -0.18
N ILE A 14 15.95 2.00 -0.20
CA ILE A 14 15.69 3.43 -0.28
C ILE A 14 15.73 3.93 -1.71
N ILE A 15 14.67 4.62 -2.10
CA ILE A 15 14.52 5.25 -3.41
C ILE A 15 14.52 6.77 -3.23
N TYR A 16 15.21 7.45 -4.11
CA TYR A 16 15.27 8.91 -4.16
C TYR A 16 14.58 9.43 -5.41
N LEU A 17 13.71 10.41 -5.23
CA LEU A 17 13.20 11.26 -6.31
C LEU A 17 13.84 12.65 -6.20
N LYS A 18 13.97 13.34 -7.31
CA LYS A 18 14.54 14.68 -7.36
C LYS A 18 13.46 15.73 -7.17
N GLY A 19 13.68 16.64 -6.24
CA GLY A 19 12.79 17.77 -5.96
C GLY A 19 11.53 17.38 -5.18
N ASP A 20 10.65 18.37 -5.02
CA ASP A 20 9.31 18.19 -4.47
C ASP A 20 8.38 17.67 -5.57
N SER A 21 7.97 16.42 -5.46
CA SER A 21 7.08 15.75 -6.42
C SER A 21 5.62 15.80 -5.99
N GLY A 22 5.27 16.58 -4.97
CA GLY A 22 3.90 16.77 -4.48
C GLY A 22 3.35 15.60 -3.66
N PHE A 23 4.21 14.69 -3.22
CA PHE A 23 3.85 13.64 -2.27
C PHE A 23 3.65 14.21 -0.86
N GLN A 24 2.94 13.45 -0.03
CA GLN A 24 2.77 13.76 1.39
C GLN A 24 3.69 12.90 2.25
N MET A 25 4.03 13.37 3.44
CA MET A 25 4.76 12.58 4.42
C MET A 25 3.95 11.36 4.83
N ASN A 26 4.58 10.20 4.92
CA ASN A 26 3.98 8.90 5.18
C ASN A 26 2.99 8.42 4.10
N GLU A 27 2.98 9.05 2.94
CA GLU A 27 2.12 8.61 1.83
C GLU A 27 2.58 7.25 1.31
N MET A 28 1.63 6.33 1.15
CA MET A 28 1.86 5.07 0.44
C MET A 28 2.05 5.33 -1.05
N VAL A 29 3.06 4.73 -1.64
CA VAL A 29 3.41 4.89 -3.04
C VAL A 29 3.64 3.54 -3.73
N TYR A 30 3.46 3.52 -5.04
CA TYR A 30 3.85 2.40 -5.89
C TYR A 30 5.09 2.77 -6.69
N VAL A 31 6.14 1.97 -6.56
CA VAL A 31 7.48 2.22 -7.12
C VAL A 31 7.76 1.30 -8.30
N GLY A 32 8.19 1.89 -9.40
CA GLY A 32 8.58 1.18 -10.62
C GLY A 32 7.43 0.58 -11.40
N THR A 33 7.76 -0.05 -12.50
CA THR A 33 6.80 -0.76 -13.37
C THR A 33 6.19 -1.99 -12.68
N GLY A 34 6.92 -2.59 -11.73
CA GLY A 34 6.45 -3.68 -10.87
C GLY A 34 5.52 -3.25 -9.76
N ARG A 35 5.25 -1.94 -9.60
CA ARG A 35 4.35 -1.37 -8.57
C ARG A 35 4.67 -1.84 -7.15
N LEU A 36 5.96 -1.86 -6.79
CA LEU A 36 6.39 -2.23 -5.45
C LEU A 36 5.84 -1.24 -4.43
N VAL A 37 5.36 -1.74 -3.30
CA VAL A 37 4.80 -0.90 -2.24
C VAL A 37 5.92 -0.22 -1.44
N GLY A 38 5.78 1.07 -1.22
CA GLY A 38 6.69 1.87 -0.40
C GLY A 38 5.97 3.02 0.30
N GLU A 39 6.71 3.72 1.13
CA GLU A 39 6.25 4.85 1.93
C GLU A 39 7.21 6.02 1.81
N VAL A 40 6.67 7.24 1.78
CA VAL A 40 7.46 8.48 1.80
C VAL A 40 7.95 8.73 3.22
N ILE A 41 9.26 8.63 3.44
CA ILE A 41 9.87 8.76 4.77
C ILE A 41 10.58 10.12 4.99
N GLU A 42 10.83 10.88 3.91
CA GLU A 42 11.43 12.19 4.02
C GLU A 42 11.03 13.06 2.83
N LEU A 43 10.71 14.31 3.10
CA LEU A 43 10.41 15.32 2.09
C LEU A 43 11.27 16.56 2.35
N THR A 44 12.04 16.97 1.34
CA THR A 44 12.78 18.22 1.30
C THR A 44 12.52 18.93 -0.03
N SER A 45 12.88 20.21 -0.14
CA SER A 45 12.78 20.94 -1.41
C SER A 45 13.64 20.34 -2.55
N GLU A 46 14.66 19.57 -2.18
CA GLU A 46 15.62 19.00 -3.13
C GLU A 46 15.35 17.52 -3.44
N ARG A 47 14.69 16.82 -2.52
CA ARG A 47 14.59 15.36 -2.56
C ARG A 47 13.36 14.85 -1.84
N THR A 48 12.71 13.86 -2.45
CA THR A 48 11.76 12.95 -1.81
C THR A 48 12.44 11.62 -1.58
N THR A 49 12.41 11.10 -0.35
CA THR A 49 12.99 9.81 0.02
C THR A 49 11.86 8.82 0.33
N ILE A 50 11.94 7.65 -0.27
CA ILE A 50 10.92 6.59 -0.18
C ILE A 50 11.60 5.32 0.32
N GLU A 51 11.00 4.65 1.29
CA GLU A 51 11.35 3.29 1.70
C GLU A 51 10.42 2.29 1.00
N VAL A 52 11.00 1.30 0.31
CA VAL A 52 10.26 0.24 -0.36
C VAL A 52 10.26 -1.00 0.52
N TYR A 53 9.10 -1.59 0.74
CA TYR A 53 8.92 -2.75 1.62
C TYR A 53 9.25 -4.09 0.95
N GLU A 54 9.47 -4.07 -0.35
CA GLU A 54 9.79 -5.24 -1.15
C GLU A 54 11.23 -5.15 -1.71
N GLU A 55 11.73 -6.27 -2.24
CA GLU A 55 13.05 -6.34 -2.87
C GLU A 55 13.14 -5.39 -4.09
N THR A 56 14.09 -4.49 -4.06
CA THR A 56 14.28 -3.45 -5.08
C THR A 56 15.19 -3.86 -6.23
N THR A 57 15.73 -5.08 -6.19
CA THR A 57 16.61 -5.61 -7.25
C THR A 57 15.94 -5.52 -8.62
N GLY A 58 16.60 -4.89 -9.57
CA GLY A 58 16.10 -4.70 -10.94
C GLY A 58 15.33 -3.41 -11.20
N LEU A 59 15.00 -2.61 -10.17
CA LEU A 59 14.54 -1.24 -10.36
C LEU A 59 15.63 -0.40 -11.03
N LYS A 60 15.23 0.57 -11.83
CA LYS A 60 16.14 1.45 -12.57
C LYS A 60 15.79 2.92 -12.36
N PRO A 61 16.78 3.81 -12.35
CA PRO A 61 16.52 5.24 -12.47
C PRO A 61 15.67 5.54 -13.71
N GLY A 62 14.72 6.47 -13.57
CA GLY A 62 13.76 6.83 -14.59
C GLY A 62 12.42 6.09 -14.51
N GLU A 63 12.32 4.98 -13.76
CA GLU A 63 11.04 4.31 -13.56
C GLU A 63 10.06 5.18 -12.77
N PRO A 64 8.73 5.04 -13.02
CA PRO A 64 7.72 5.89 -12.40
C PRO A 64 7.52 5.54 -10.92
N VAL A 65 7.16 6.55 -10.14
CA VAL A 65 6.60 6.42 -8.79
C VAL A 65 5.26 7.12 -8.76
N THR A 66 4.23 6.45 -8.25
CA THR A 66 2.86 6.96 -8.20
C THR A 66 2.36 6.95 -6.77
N GLY A 67 1.90 8.10 -6.29
CA GLY A 67 1.28 8.23 -4.98
C GLY A 67 -0.14 7.68 -4.93
N THR A 68 -0.59 7.32 -3.74
CA THR A 68 -1.99 6.93 -3.48
C THR A 68 -2.83 8.09 -2.97
N GLY A 69 -2.19 9.17 -2.50
CA GLY A 69 -2.82 10.30 -1.82
C GLY A 69 -3.22 10.01 -0.36
N ALA A 70 -2.80 8.88 0.18
CA ALA A 70 -3.13 8.46 1.53
C ALA A 70 -1.95 7.70 2.17
N PRO A 71 -1.82 7.72 3.51
CA PRO A 71 -0.82 6.92 4.21
C PRO A 71 -1.14 5.43 4.12
N VAL A 72 -0.16 4.59 4.49
CA VAL A 72 -0.40 3.15 4.67
C VAL A 72 -1.52 2.96 5.69
N SER A 73 -2.52 2.18 5.32
CA SER A 73 -3.73 1.99 6.13
C SER A 73 -4.23 0.56 6.02
N ALA A 74 -4.83 0.05 7.10
CA ALA A 74 -5.45 -1.26 7.11
C ALA A 74 -6.96 -1.17 6.83
N THR A 75 -7.48 -2.10 6.03
CA THR A 75 -8.90 -2.23 5.73
C THR A 75 -9.59 -3.06 6.79
N LEU A 76 -10.33 -2.43 7.71
CA LEU A 76 -11.01 -3.12 8.80
C LEU A 76 -12.43 -3.53 8.42
N ALA A 77 -12.67 -4.85 8.33
CA ALA A 77 -14.00 -5.39 8.05
C ALA A 77 -14.13 -6.84 8.56
N PRO A 78 -15.34 -7.41 8.59
CA PRO A 78 -15.54 -8.82 8.90
C PRO A 78 -14.67 -9.72 7.99
N GLY A 79 -13.98 -10.70 8.58
CA GLY A 79 -13.05 -11.59 7.85
C GLY A 79 -11.58 -11.32 8.11
N ILE A 80 -11.23 -10.13 8.63
CA ILE A 80 -9.83 -9.85 9.01
C ILE A 80 -9.35 -10.74 10.16
N LEU A 81 -10.22 -11.02 11.14
CA LEU A 81 -9.88 -11.77 12.35
C LEU A 81 -9.54 -13.24 12.12
N THR A 82 -9.87 -13.81 10.97
CA THR A 82 -9.64 -15.23 10.65
C THR A 82 -8.59 -15.43 9.56
N SER A 83 -7.90 -14.37 9.16
CA SER A 83 -6.92 -14.38 8.09
C SER A 83 -5.53 -14.04 8.63
N ILE A 84 -4.51 -14.53 7.94
CA ILE A 84 -3.11 -14.21 8.22
C ILE A 84 -2.63 -13.32 7.08
N PHE A 85 -2.01 -12.19 7.44
CA PHE A 85 -1.54 -11.19 6.51
C PHE A 85 -0.03 -10.99 6.64
N ASP A 86 0.57 -10.45 5.60
CA ASP A 86 1.92 -9.91 5.68
C ASP A 86 1.93 -8.46 6.24
N GLY A 87 3.10 -7.81 6.25
CA GLY A 87 3.27 -6.47 6.83
C GLY A 87 2.56 -5.33 6.09
N ILE A 88 2.04 -5.57 4.89
CA ILE A 88 1.27 -4.59 4.09
C ILE A 88 -0.17 -5.05 3.79
N GLU A 89 -0.70 -5.89 4.68
CA GLU A 89 -2.09 -6.40 4.67
C GLU A 89 -2.45 -7.25 3.43
N ARG A 90 -1.49 -7.97 2.84
CA ARG A 90 -1.81 -8.95 1.80
C ARG A 90 -2.12 -10.32 2.43
N PRO A 91 -3.27 -10.95 2.12
CA PRO A 91 -3.62 -12.25 2.70
C PRO A 91 -2.66 -13.35 2.23
N LEU A 92 -1.94 -14.00 3.15
CA LEU A 92 -0.94 -15.02 2.80
C LEU A 92 -1.55 -16.20 2.04
N ASN A 93 -2.79 -16.57 2.35
CA ASN A 93 -3.51 -17.62 1.63
C ASN A 93 -3.80 -17.27 0.15
N ALA A 94 -4.01 -15.98 -0.15
CA ALA A 94 -4.22 -15.53 -1.52
C ALA A 94 -2.89 -15.52 -2.27
N ILE A 95 -1.83 -15.00 -1.65
CA ILE A 95 -0.47 -15.00 -2.21
C ILE A 95 -0.01 -16.42 -2.50
N GLN A 96 -0.21 -17.36 -1.57
CA GLN A 96 0.20 -18.76 -1.76
C GLN A 96 -0.47 -19.42 -2.96
N LYS A 97 -1.74 -19.09 -3.23
CA LYS A 97 -2.46 -19.62 -4.41
C LYS A 97 -1.91 -19.07 -5.73
N GLU A 98 -1.38 -17.87 -5.73
CA GLU A 98 -0.88 -17.18 -6.91
C GLU A 98 0.60 -17.47 -7.17
N SER A 99 1.45 -17.42 -6.16
CA SER A 99 2.91 -17.55 -6.28
C SER A 99 3.50 -18.81 -5.63
N GLY A 100 2.69 -19.66 -4.98
CA GLY A 100 3.19 -20.88 -4.34
C GLY A 100 3.85 -20.62 -2.98
N CYS A 101 5.01 -21.26 -2.75
CA CYS A 101 5.69 -21.22 -1.45
C CYS A 101 6.48 -19.93 -1.19
N TYR A 102 6.68 -19.11 -2.21
CA TYR A 102 7.43 -17.86 -2.12
C TYR A 102 6.53 -16.69 -2.46
N ILE A 103 6.80 -15.55 -1.84
CA ILE A 103 6.09 -14.29 -2.16
C ILE A 103 6.83 -13.63 -3.31
N ASP A 104 6.22 -13.65 -4.49
CA ASP A 104 6.77 -12.95 -5.64
C ASP A 104 6.61 -11.44 -5.46
N ARG A 105 7.56 -10.71 -5.99
CA ARG A 105 7.62 -9.26 -5.94
C ARG A 105 6.49 -8.62 -6.75
N GLY A 106 5.86 -7.57 -6.20
CA GLY A 106 4.80 -6.83 -6.89
C GLY A 106 3.46 -7.56 -6.94
N ILE A 107 3.27 -8.64 -6.18
CA ILE A 107 1.96 -9.30 -6.06
C ILE A 107 0.97 -8.34 -5.37
N HIS A 108 -0.18 -8.18 -5.99
CA HIS A 108 -1.31 -7.46 -5.42
C HIS A 108 -2.42 -8.45 -5.08
N ALA A 109 -2.80 -8.50 -3.82
CA ALA A 109 -3.96 -9.25 -3.37
C ALA A 109 -4.86 -8.33 -2.54
N ASP A 110 -6.16 -8.35 -2.84
CA ASP A 110 -7.13 -7.61 -2.03
C ASP A 110 -7.08 -8.12 -0.59
N SER A 111 -6.99 -7.21 0.38
CA SER A 111 -6.89 -7.55 1.80
C SER A 111 -8.08 -8.34 2.29
N LEU A 112 -9.26 -8.13 1.71
CA LEU A 112 -10.50 -8.80 2.07
C LEU A 112 -11.27 -9.28 0.83
N ASP A 113 -11.98 -10.41 0.98
CA ASP A 113 -12.91 -10.89 -0.02
C ASP A 113 -14.18 -10.02 -0.04
N THR A 114 -14.22 -9.06 -0.95
CA THR A 114 -15.36 -8.14 -1.12
C THR A 114 -16.61 -8.81 -1.70
N LYS A 115 -16.51 -10.05 -2.21
CA LYS A 115 -17.65 -10.82 -2.74
C LYS A 115 -18.37 -11.60 -1.64
N LYS A 116 -17.68 -11.87 -0.53
CA LYS A 116 -18.25 -12.58 0.61
C LYS A 116 -19.33 -11.72 1.27
N LYS A 117 -20.51 -12.30 1.43
CA LYS A 117 -21.63 -11.64 2.12
C LYS A 117 -21.68 -12.09 3.57
N TRP A 118 -21.98 -11.14 4.44
CA TRP A 118 -22.08 -11.34 5.88
C TRP A 118 -23.53 -11.11 6.32
N HIS A 119 -24.01 -11.95 7.25
CA HIS A 119 -25.30 -11.71 7.88
C HIS A 119 -25.14 -10.61 8.93
N ALA A 120 -25.77 -9.45 8.69
CA ALA A 120 -25.69 -8.31 9.59
C ALA A 120 -26.96 -8.22 10.46
N HIS A 121 -26.77 -8.16 11.77
CA HIS A 121 -27.83 -7.81 12.73
C HIS A 121 -27.73 -6.31 13.03
N MET A 122 -28.69 -5.56 12.52
CA MET A 122 -28.76 -4.13 12.77
C MET A 122 -29.41 -3.86 14.12
N THR A 123 -28.67 -3.22 15.04
CA THR A 123 -29.16 -2.77 16.36
C THR A 123 -29.75 -1.37 16.33
N VAL A 124 -29.59 -0.68 15.21
CA VAL A 124 -30.02 0.72 14.97
C VAL A 124 -31.07 0.80 13.88
N LYS A 125 -31.87 1.88 13.87
CA LYS A 125 -32.94 2.14 12.92
C LYS A 125 -32.55 3.26 11.96
N LYS A 126 -33.22 3.33 10.82
CA LYS A 126 -33.06 4.43 9.88
C LYS A 126 -33.42 5.78 10.55
N GLY A 127 -32.47 6.70 10.56
CA GLY A 127 -32.61 8.02 11.19
C GLY A 127 -31.87 8.17 12.50
N ASP A 128 -31.35 7.08 13.09
CA ASP A 128 -30.52 7.15 14.28
C ASP A 128 -29.18 7.83 13.96
N ARG A 129 -28.73 8.67 14.90
CA ARG A 129 -27.43 9.33 14.80
C ARG A 129 -26.36 8.45 15.46
N LEU A 130 -25.36 8.05 14.69
CA LEU A 130 -24.26 7.22 15.18
C LEU A 130 -22.99 8.04 15.34
N TYR A 131 -22.15 7.61 16.27
CA TYR A 131 -20.82 8.17 16.50
C TYR A 131 -19.76 7.09 16.26
N PRO A 132 -18.51 7.44 15.95
CA PRO A 132 -17.43 6.47 15.83
C PRO A 132 -17.32 5.61 17.09
N GLY A 133 -17.30 4.28 16.91
CA GLY A 133 -17.24 3.32 18.02
C GLY A 133 -18.60 2.87 18.60
N ALA A 134 -19.71 3.30 18.01
CA ALA A 134 -21.04 2.84 18.40
C ALA A 134 -21.37 1.46 17.82
#